data_8e49c02069c681fe3b687589373af021
#
_entry.id   8e49c02069c681fe3b687589373af021
#
_cell.length_a   1.000
_cell.length_b   1.000
_cell.length_c   1.000
_cell.angle_alpha   90.00
_cell.angle_beta   90.00
_cell.angle_gamma   90.00
#
_symmetry.space_group_name_H-M   'P 1'
#
loop_
_entity.id
_entity.type
_entity.pdbx_description
1 polymer ?
#
loop_
_entity_poly.entity_id
_entity_poly.type
_entity_poly.pdbx_seq_one_letter_code
_entity_poly.pdbx_strand_id
1 'polypeptide(L)'
;MATGKPSPVSDMTDVPLVRLCRQVSRRFSGDISDNIATLFAIALLPILAFIGAAIDYSRANAARSAMQGALDSTALMLSRDLSQGTITAADVAAKASTYFKALYTSTDAQSVAVTASYTASTSSSASNIQLNASGQIVTQFMKLVGFPTMTFNTKATTTWGDVKMRVALALDNTGSMAYSGKMTALQNAVAGSGGLIDQLSALAKSPGDVYISLIPFAKVVNVGASNYAQSWIDWTDWQNPPTIQPNNGSYQAAIPNASFTQSQWDMVGPGSSCPFTSGNGFPYFSCTSGPATASSSASKVPSSGSYSGYICPGYDSASHSYYNGCWNSVQNSTRVNWCTGSYCSCPTTGSNVPNNTCSCTGSGSSTVCKVNTFTHTWIANATSTWTGCVADRTQPNDANAVSPASSDVATLFPANQHMENNVQYCSSSASTKLGQIVPLSYNWTSLKSAVNAMEPTGGTNQAIGMAWAVQSLIPNGVLGAPAEDANTTYNRVIILLSDGLNTEDRWPDYGNGSTQASGNPIDARQALLCSNLKNTKDSKGNAMYTIYTIQVNTSSPADPTSTVLQNCASSPDKFYMLTSSSQIVTTFNSIGTALSKLRVAK
;
A
#
# COMPACT_ATOMS: atom_id res chain seq x y z
N MET A 1 42.45 -23.68 24.16
CA MET A 1 43.52 -24.07 25.12
C MET A 1 44.50 -22.93 25.23
N ALA A 2 44.44 -22.17 26.30
CA ALA A 2 45.51 -21.31 26.78
C ALA A 2 45.19 -21.01 28.23
N THR A 3 45.90 -21.65 29.10
CA THR A 3 45.84 -21.57 30.55
C THR A 3 46.53 -20.29 31.02
N GLY A 4 45.79 -19.33 31.52
CA GLY A 4 46.34 -18.18 32.24
C GLY A 4 46.55 -18.51 33.71
N LYS A 5 47.79 -18.45 34.17
CA LYS A 5 48.21 -18.59 35.58
C LYS A 5 47.61 -17.45 36.43
N PRO A 6 47.19 -17.71 37.66
CA PRO A 6 46.82 -16.67 38.60
C PRO A 6 48.07 -15.97 39.14
N SER A 7 48.04 -14.64 39.23
CA SER A 7 49.01 -13.80 39.87
C SER A 7 49.03 -14.03 41.40
N PRO A 8 50.17 -13.92 42.06
CA PRO A 8 50.27 -14.21 43.48
C PRO A 8 49.57 -13.15 44.34
N VAL A 9 48.83 -13.65 45.31
CA VAL A 9 48.25 -12.85 46.41
C VAL A 9 49.40 -12.23 47.20
N SER A 10 49.49 -10.89 47.17
CA SER A 10 50.44 -10.17 47.99
C SER A 10 50.10 -10.36 49.47
N ASP A 11 51.13 -10.73 50.23
CA ASP A 11 51.08 -11.02 51.65
C ASP A 11 50.49 -9.84 52.45
N MET A 12 49.37 -10.05 53.09
CA MET A 12 48.63 -9.06 53.89
C MET A 12 49.17 -8.90 55.30
N THR A 13 50.46 -9.27 55.54
CA THR A 13 51.02 -9.30 56.90
C THR A 13 51.68 -7.99 57.38
N ASP A 14 51.75 -6.95 56.54
CA ASP A 14 52.44 -5.70 56.88
C ASP A 14 51.55 -4.44 57.03
N VAL A 15 50.33 -4.61 57.42
CA VAL A 15 49.46 -3.45 57.74
C VAL A 15 49.72 -3.00 59.18
N PRO A 16 50.05 -1.71 59.43
CA PRO A 16 50.39 -1.20 60.77
C PRO A 16 49.37 -1.53 61.85
N LEU A 17 48.09 -1.60 61.46
CA LEU A 17 46.99 -1.96 62.34
C LEU A 17 47.05 -3.42 62.84
N VAL A 18 47.50 -4.36 62.04
CA VAL A 18 47.61 -5.77 62.40
C VAL A 18 48.76 -5.96 63.41
N ARG A 19 49.89 -5.20 63.31
CA ARG A 19 50.94 -5.16 64.30
C ARG A 19 50.51 -4.56 65.62
N LEU A 20 49.70 -3.46 65.57
CA LEU A 20 49.16 -2.84 66.77
C LEU A 20 48.16 -3.77 67.48
N CYS A 21 47.26 -4.43 66.76
CA CYS A 21 46.35 -5.41 67.34
C CYS A 21 47.04 -6.60 67.96
N ARG A 22 48.12 -7.12 67.37
CA ARG A 22 48.96 -8.20 67.97
C ARG A 22 49.68 -7.75 69.22
N GLN A 23 50.17 -6.51 69.30
CA GLN A 23 50.87 -6.00 70.46
C GLN A 23 49.88 -5.71 71.62
N VAL A 24 48.68 -5.23 71.31
CA VAL A 24 47.60 -4.98 72.27
C VAL A 24 47.11 -6.31 72.85
N SER A 25 46.83 -7.33 72.00
CA SER A 25 46.27 -8.61 72.41
C SER A 25 47.27 -9.41 73.33
N ARG A 26 48.57 -9.22 73.17
CA ARG A 26 49.60 -9.87 74.05
C ARG A 26 49.68 -9.22 75.45
N ARG A 27 49.29 -7.98 75.67
CA ARG A 27 49.21 -7.30 76.95
C ARG A 27 47.97 -7.61 77.77
N PHE A 28 46.87 -8.04 77.10
CA PHE A 28 45.56 -8.32 77.74
C PHE A 28 45.36 -9.77 78.16
N SER A 29 46.27 -10.69 77.86
CA SER A 29 46.11 -12.11 78.23
C SER A 29 46.48 -12.43 79.67
N GLY A 30 46.73 -11.45 80.55
CA GLY A 30 47.27 -11.67 81.90
C GLY A 30 46.31 -11.19 83.06
N ASP A 31 45.25 -10.55 82.80
CA ASP A 31 44.36 -10.01 83.87
C ASP A 31 42.92 -10.36 83.62
N ILE A 32 42.28 -11.19 84.46
CA ILE A 32 40.96 -11.81 84.28
C ILE A 32 39.84 -11.08 85.04
N SER A 33 40.14 -10.00 85.73
CA SER A 33 39.16 -9.20 86.47
C SER A 33 39.08 -7.78 85.92
N ASP A 34 37.85 -7.38 85.40
CA ASP A 34 37.41 -6.03 85.01
C ASP A 34 37.88 -5.45 83.70
N ASN A 35 37.65 -6.15 82.58
CA ASN A 35 37.93 -5.49 81.28
C ASN A 35 36.84 -5.66 80.21
N ILE A 36 35.56 -5.61 80.55
CA ILE A 36 34.42 -5.49 79.60
C ILE A 36 34.58 -4.23 78.75
N ALA A 37 35.06 -3.12 79.34
CA ALA A 37 35.30 -1.86 78.63
C ALA A 37 36.40 -1.97 77.57
N THR A 38 37.48 -2.71 77.81
CA THR A 38 38.57 -2.91 76.88
C THR A 38 38.19 -3.86 75.72
N LEU A 39 37.46 -4.95 76.01
CA LEU A 39 36.90 -5.82 74.98
C LEU A 39 35.90 -5.11 74.13
N PHE A 40 35.04 -4.29 74.75
CA PHE A 40 34.09 -3.44 74.02
C PHE A 40 34.79 -2.39 73.13
N ALA A 41 35.85 -1.74 73.62
CA ALA A 41 36.62 -0.77 72.81
C ALA A 41 37.34 -1.45 71.62
N ILE A 42 37.82 -2.69 71.76
CA ILE A 42 38.44 -3.47 70.68
C ILE A 42 37.36 -3.95 69.70
N ALA A 43 36.20 -4.37 70.15
CA ALA A 43 35.09 -4.82 69.31
C ALA A 43 34.40 -3.64 68.59
N LEU A 44 34.42 -2.44 69.21
CA LEU A 44 33.83 -1.24 68.63
C LEU A 44 34.55 -0.80 67.34
N LEU A 45 35.85 -0.97 67.25
CA LEU A 45 36.66 -0.59 66.06
C LEU A 45 36.21 -1.32 64.78
N PRO A 46 36.09 -2.64 64.73
CA PRO A 46 35.60 -3.31 63.55
C PRO A 46 34.12 -2.98 63.26
N ILE A 47 33.27 -2.80 64.29
CA ILE A 47 31.86 -2.40 64.11
C ILE A 47 31.78 -1.02 63.46
N LEU A 48 32.53 -0.04 63.92
CA LEU A 48 32.59 1.30 63.32
C LEU A 48 33.18 1.26 61.92
N ALA A 49 34.14 0.39 61.66
CA ALA A 49 34.71 0.18 60.33
C ALA A 49 33.64 -0.40 59.37
N PHE A 50 32.83 -1.39 59.78
CA PHE A 50 31.73 -1.95 58.96
C PHE A 50 30.62 -0.93 58.70
N ILE A 51 30.20 -0.17 59.73
CA ILE A 51 29.21 0.88 59.59
C ILE A 51 29.72 1.96 58.62
N GLY A 52 30.97 2.37 58.79
CA GLY A 52 31.62 3.36 57.95
C GLY A 52 31.76 2.88 56.47
N ALA A 53 32.14 1.61 56.29
CA ALA A 53 32.19 1.00 54.96
C ALA A 53 30.81 0.95 54.30
N ALA A 54 29.74 0.64 55.06
CA ALA A 54 28.36 0.66 54.57
C ALA A 54 27.93 2.07 54.14
N ILE A 55 28.31 3.10 54.87
CA ILE A 55 28.05 4.50 54.51
C ILE A 55 28.77 4.87 53.20
N ASP A 56 30.06 4.60 53.10
CA ASP A 56 30.85 4.88 51.89
C ASP A 56 30.28 4.12 50.69
N TYR A 57 29.93 2.83 50.88
CA TYR A 57 29.28 2.03 49.83
C TYR A 57 27.93 2.57 49.41
N SER A 58 27.10 3.01 50.37
CA SER A 58 25.78 3.63 50.08
C SER A 58 25.94 4.91 49.26
N ARG A 59 26.91 5.76 49.57
CA ARG A 59 27.23 6.97 48.80
C ARG A 59 27.72 6.63 47.39
N ALA A 60 28.60 5.61 47.25
CA ALA A 60 29.05 5.16 45.95
C ALA A 60 27.88 4.65 45.10
N ASN A 61 26.99 3.86 45.69
CA ASN A 61 25.82 3.33 45.00
C ASN A 61 24.83 4.43 44.63
N ALA A 62 24.61 5.40 45.46
CA ALA A 62 23.78 6.59 45.15
C ALA A 62 24.36 7.38 43.95
N ALA A 63 25.67 7.65 43.97
CA ALA A 63 26.36 8.33 42.88
C ALA A 63 26.31 7.53 41.56
N ARG A 64 26.47 6.21 41.64
CA ARG A 64 26.33 5.31 40.50
C ARG A 64 24.90 5.32 39.93
N SER A 65 23.88 5.25 40.79
CA SER A 65 22.47 5.28 40.35
C SER A 65 22.10 6.60 39.67
N ALA A 66 22.56 7.74 40.24
CA ALA A 66 22.38 9.03 39.60
C ALA A 66 23.11 9.12 38.26
N MET A 67 24.31 8.54 38.14
CA MET A 67 25.08 8.44 36.90
C MET A 67 24.35 7.60 35.85
N GLN A 68 23.75 6.47 36.25
CA GLN A 68 22.96 5.64 35.37
C GLN A 68 21.79 6.41 34.79
N GLY A 69 20.99 7.09 35.62
CA GLY A 69 19.84 7.87 35.17
C GLY A 69 20.21 8.99 34.21
N ALA A 70 21.32 9.69 34.48
CA ALA A 70 21.84 10.73 33.59
C ALA A 70 22.33 10.12 32.26
N LEU A 71 22.98 8.93 32.31
CA LEU A 71 23.50 8.26 31.14
C LEU A 71 22.37 7.72 30.24
N ASP A 72 21.32 7.14 30.83
CA ASP A 72 20.14 6.65 30.12
C ASP A 72 19.40 7.80 29.41
N SER A 73 19.21 8.92 30.12
CA SER A 73 18.61 10.11 29.54
C SER A 73 19.46 10.71 28.41
N THR A 74 20.78 10.73 28.57
CA THR A 74 21.73 11.17 27.53
C THR A 74 21.63 10.29 26.29
N ALA A 75 21.57 8.97 26.46
CA ALA A 75 21.44 8.01 25.36
C ALA A 75 20.14 8.24 24.56
N LEU A 76 19.02 8.49 25.26
CA LEU A 76 17.74 8.78 24.63
C LEU A 76 17.75 10.13 23.88
N MET A 77 18.35 11.17 24.45
CA MET A 77 18.48 12.48 23.78
C MET A 77 19.32 12.37 22.51
N LEU A 78 20.46 11.69 22.57
CA LEU A 78 21.33 11.49 21.41
C LEU A 78 20.65 10.67 20.31
N SER A 79 19.94 9.60 20.68
CA SER A 79 19.22 8.76 19.72
C SER A 79 18.13 9.55 19.00
N ARG A 80 17.40 10.41 19.74
CA ARG A 80 16.42 11.32 19.17
C ARG A 80 17.06 12.32 18.20
N ASP A 81 18.13 13.00 18.64
CA ASP A 81 18.78 14.03 17.84
C ASP A 81 19.42 13.46 16.56
N LEU A 82 20.00 12.26 16.62
CA LEU A 82 20.48 11.54 15.45
C LEU A 82 19.34 11.14 14.51
N SER A 83 18.24 10.59 15.06
CA SER A 83 17.09 10.20 14.26
C SER A 83 16.43 11.38 13.57
N GLN A 84 16.44 12.57 14.22
CA GLN A 84 15.96 13.82 13.64
C GLN A 84 16.99 14.51 12.73
N GLY A 85 18.26 14.05 12.75
CA GLY A 85 19.39 14.64 12.00
C GLY A 85 19.74 16.05 12.47
N THR A 86 19.41 16.40 13.71
CA THR A 86 19.88 17.64 14.35
C THR A 86 21.36 17.57 14.73
N ILE A 87 21.90 16.34 14.84
CA ILE A 87 23.32 16.06 15.00
C ILE A 87 23.78 14.99 14.02
N THR A 88 25.07 14.96 13.73
CA THR A 88 25.71 13.92 12.90
C THR A 88 26.40 12.87 13.75
N ALA A 89 26.82 11.76 13.14
CA ALA A 89 27.62 10.73 13.81
C ALA A 89 28.92 11.30 14.44
N ALA A 90 29.53 12.29 13.80
CA ALA A 90 30.74 12.96 14.29
C ALA A 90 30.50 13.78 15.56
N ASP A 91 29.28 14.27 15.77
CA ASP A 91 28.92 15.12 16.90
C ASP A 91 28.61 14.30 18.18
N VAL A 92 28.38 12.98 18.04
CA VAL A 92 27.88 12.14 19.14
C VAL A 92 28.75 12.23 20.39
N ALA A 93 30.05 12.11 20.27
CA ALA A 93 30.96 12.12 21.43
C ALA A 93 30.95 13.47 22.18
N ALA A 94 30.97 14.56 21.44
CA ALA A 94 30.93 15.91 22.00
C ALA A 94 29.59 16.21 22.68
N LYS A 95 28.48 15.85 22.02
CA LYS A 95 27.13 16.04 22.55
C LYS A 95 26.84 15.13 23.74
N ALA A 96 27.35 13.89 23.74
CA ALA A 96 27.25 12.98 24.89
C ALA A 96 27.86 13.63 26.15
N SER A 97 29.06 14.18 26.02
CA SER A 97 29.70 14.89 27.14
C SER A 97 28.88 16.11 27.63
N THR A 98 28.33 16.86 26.68
CA THR A 98 27.53 18.07 27.02
C THR A 98 26.22 17.71 27.72
N TYR A 99 25.46 16.76 27.19
CA TYR A 99 24.17 16.35 27.75
C TYR A 99 24.35 15.65 29.09
N PHE A 100 25.34 14.74 29.16
CA PHE A 100 25.64 14.05 30.40
C PHE A 100 26.01 15.03 31.54
N LYS A 101 26.88 16.00 31.29
CA LYS A 101 27.26 17.02 32.30
C LYS A 101 26.09 17.89 32.73
N ALA A 102 25.13 18.14 31.85
CA ALA A 102 23.93 18.91 32.21
C ALA A 102 22.96 18.09 33.09
N LEU A 103 22.94 16.80 32.98
CA LEU A 103 22.03 15.89 33.69
C LEU A 103 22.66 15.30 34.98
N TYR A 104 23.97 15.09 34.99
CA TYR A 104 24.67 14.53 36.15
C TYR A 104 25.16 15.65 37.05
N THR A 105 24.42 15.95 38.11
CA THR A 105 24.67 17.05 39.05
C THR A 105 25.23 16.60 40.38
N SER A 106 25.58 15.32 40.57
CA SER A 106 26.13 14.80 41.83
C SER A 106 27.51 15.38 42.09
N THR A 107 27.67 16.02 43.22
CA THR A 107 28.96 16.63 43.69
C THR A 107 29.86 15.63 44.41
N ASP A 108 29.34 14.46 44.78
CA ASP A 108 30.08 13.45 45.52
C ASP A 108 31.11 12.69 44.68
N ALA A 109 30.85 12.63 43.34
CA ALA A 109 31.76 11.93 42.43
C ALA A 109 32.83 12.86 41.86
N GLN A 110 34.04 12.34 41.80
CA GLN A 110 35.20 12.99 41.18
C GLN A 110 35.68 12.20 39.97
N SER A 111 36.50 12.83 39.13
CA SER A 111 37.07 12.20 37.93
C SER A 111 36.02 11.54 37.02
N VAL A 112 34.86 12.23 36.90
CA VAL A 112 33.75 11.71 36.07
C VAL A 112 34.11 11.85 34.61
N ALA A 113 34.09 10.71 33.89
CA ALA A 113 34.33 10.64 32.45
C ALA A 113 33.16 9.92 31.78
N VAL A 114 32.79 10.36 30.57
CA VAL A 114 31.82 9.72 29.70
C VAL A 114 32.41 9.51 28.33
N THR A 115 32.19 8.33 27.76
CA THR A 115 32.53 8.00 26.38
C THR A 115 31.29 7.53 25.65
N ALA A 116 31.21 7.85 24.35
CA ALA A 116 30.10 7.45 23.49
C ALA A 116 30.63 6.80 22.22
N SER A 117 29.98 5.73 21.81
CA SER A 117 30.17 5.12 20.50
C SER A 117 28.81 5.02 19.79
N TYR A 118 28.81 5.34 18.51
CA TYR A 118 27.63 5.20 17.64
C TYR A 118 27.94 4.20 16.52
N THR A 119 27.02 3.30 16.30
CA THR A 119 27.02 2.39 15.16
C THR A 119 25.77 2.65 14.34
N ALA A 120 25.95 3.03 13.08
CA ALA A 120 24.85 3.23 12.16
C ALA A 120 24.16 1.90 11.83
N SER A 121 22.87 1.96 11.48
CA SER A 121 22.13 0.80 11.01
C SER A 121 22.74 0.23 9.74
N THR A 122 22.65 -1.09 9.62
CA THR A 122 22.97 -1.83 8.41
C THR A 122 21.76 -2.69 8.04
N SER A 123 21.80 -3.35 6.89
CA SER A 123 20.75 -4.32 6.52
C SER A 123 20.54 -5.44 7.56
N SER A 124 21.52 -5.69 8.43
CA SER A 124 21.49 -6.75 9.43
C SER A 124 21.49 -6.26 10.89
N SER A 125 21.62 -4.96 11.15
CA SER A 125 21.67 -4.40 12.51
C SER A 125 21.01 -3.03 12.59
N ALA A 126 20.26 -2.80 13.68
CA ALA A 126 19.71 -1.49 14.02
C ALA A 126 20.79 -0.51 14.46
N SER A 127 20.51 0.80 14.31
CA SER A 127 21.38 1.85 14.87
C SER A 127 21.49 1.69 16.38
N ASN A 128 22.68 1.93 16.90
CA ASN A 128 22.89 1.82 18.33
C ASN A 128 23.86 2.90 18.86
N ILE A 129 23.57 3.44 20.03
CA ILE A 129 24.48 4.25 20.83
C ILE A 129 24.81 3.48 22.09
N GLN A 130 26.09 3.36 22.37
CA GLN A 130 26.58 2.84 23.62
C GLN A 130 27.33 3.97 24.36
N LEU A 131 26.90 4.25 25.56
CA LEU A 131 27.54 5.18 26.47
C LEU A 131 28.17 4.41 27.63
N ASN A 132 29.39 4.80 28.00
CA ASN A 132 30.04 4.30 29.21
C ASN A 132 30.43 5.52 30.04
N ALA A 133 30.14 5.46 31.33
CA ALA A 133 30.58 6.47 32.27
C ALA A 133 31.29 5.82 33.45
N SER A 134 32.30 6.51 33.95
CA SER A 134 33.07 6.12 35.13
C SER A 134 33.26 7.33 36.08
N GLY A 135 33.39 7.04 37.34
CA GLY A 135 33.66 8.04 38.38
C GLY A 135 34.23 7.36 39.63
N GLN A 136 34.63 8.19 40.57
CA GLN A 136 35.10 7.74 41.88
C GLN A 136 34.54 8.64 42.97
N ILE A 137 34.31 8.10 44.15
CA ILE A 137 34.05 8.89 45.36
C ILE A 137 35.27 8.82 46.29
N VAL A 138 35.52 9.89 47.02
CA VAL A 138 36.44 9.87 48.13
C VAL A 138 35.72 9.27 49.33
N THR A 139 36.27 8.18 49.86
CA THR A 139 35.72 7.49 51.04
C THR A 139 35.99 8.30 52.29
N GLN A 140 35.05 8.31 53.23
CA GLN A 140 35.23 8.98 54.51
C GLN A 140 35.77 8.05 55.58
N PHE A 141 35.30 6.82 55.59
CA PHE A 141 35.67 5.82 56.59
C PHE A 141 36.66 4.77 56.03
N MET A 142 36.44 4.31 54.81
CA MET A 142 37.31 3.26 54.23
C MET A 142 38.75 3.75 53.96
N LYS A 143 38.95 5.07 53.82
CA LYS A 143 40.30 5.65 53.75
C LYS A 143 41.15 5.34 54.99
N LEU A 144 40.52 5.21 56.17
CA LEU A 144 41.21 4.90 57.42
C LEU A 144 41.78 3.47 57.46
N VAL A 145 41.23 2.59 56.64
CA VAL A 145 41.64 1.22 56.48
C VAL A 145 42.37 0.97 55.15
N GLY A 146 42.81 2.04 54.48
CA GLY A 146 43.69 1.94 53.31
C GLY A 146 43.00 2.04 51.96
N PHE A 147 41.70 2.34 51.92
CA PHE A 147 40.94 2.50 50.68
C PHE A 147 40.42 3.94 50.52
N PRO A 148 41.27 4.87 50.04
CA PRO A 148 40.92 6.29 50.00
C PRO A 148 39.84 6.66 48.95
N THR A 149 39.66 5.83 47.94
CA THR A 149 38.66 6.06 46.89
C THR A 149 37.93 4.77 46.51
N MET A 150 36.68 4.87 46.08
CA MET A 150 35.92 3.81 45.46
C MET A 150 35.54 4.24 44.06
N THR A 151 35.93 3.45 43.06
CA THR A 151 35.56 3.67 41.66
C THR A 151 34.28 2.93 41.31
N PHE A 152 33.51 3.50 40.45
CA PHE A 152 32.31 2.87 39.87
C PHE A 152 32.21 3.19 38.39
N ASN A 153 31.56 2.32 37.65
CA ASN A 153 31.27 2.50 36.25
C ASN A 153 29.84 2.07 35.96
N THR A 154 29.29 2.60 34.87
CA THR A 154 27.98 2.25 34.39
C THR A 154 27.93 2.43 32.88
N LYS A 155 26.96 1.77 32.23
CA LYS A 155 26.77 1.88 30.80
C LYS A 155 25.28 2.00 30.46
N ALA A 156 24.99 2.72 29.39
CA ALA A 156 23.67 2.76 28.77
C ALA A 156 23.80 2.38 27.29
N THR A 157 22.82 1.64 26.78
CA THR A 157 22.75 1.30 25.38
C THR A 157 21.33 1.59 24.89
N THR A 158 21.23 2.39 23.85
CA THR A 158 19.96 2.64 23.16
C THR A 158 20.07 2.13 21.73
N THR A 159 19.11 1.32 21.34
CA THR A 159 19.03 0.75 20.00
C THR A 159 17.72 1.22 19.36
N TRP A 160 17.79 1.73 18.15
CA TRP A 160 16.61 2.10 17.39
C TRP A 160 16.75 1.70 15.93
N GLY A 161 15.62 1.33 15.32
CA GLY A 161 15.55 1.05 13.89
C GLY A 161 15.33 2.32 13.09
N ASP A 162 15.78 2.32 11.84
CA ASP A 162 15.35 3.34 10.90
C ASP A 162 13.85 3.20 10.66
N VAL A 163 13.16 4.32 10.65
CA VAL A 163 11.74 4.37 10.32
C VAL A 163 11.61 4.89 8.90
N LYS A 164 11.20 4.03 7.99
CA LYS A 164 10.94 4.37 6.59
C LYS A 164 9.44 4.48 6.36
N MET A 165 9.06 5.27 5.38
CA MET A 165 7.66 5.53 5.07
C MET A 165 7.32 5.06 3.66
N ARG A 166 6.19 4.39 3.51
CA ARG A 166 5.59 3.94 2.25
C ARG A 166 4.18 4.50 2.19
N VAL A 167 3.92 5.44 1.31
CA VAL A 167 2.64 6.14 1.21
C VAL A 167 1.99 5.80 -0.11
N ALA A 168 0.79 5.23 -0.08
CA ALA A 168 -0.02 4.99 -1.27
C ALA A 168 -1.17 6.02 -1.33
N LEU A 169 -1.23 6.76 -2.41
CA LEU A 169 -2.24 7.78 -2.68
C LEU A 169 -3.27 7.22 -3.65
N ALA A 170 -4.40 6.70 -3.14
CA ALA A 170 -5.56 6.31 -3.94
C ALA A 170 -6.42 7.56 -4.16
N LEU A 171 -6.30 8.14 -5.35
CA LEU A 171 -6.90 9.42 -5.67
C LEU A 171 -8.00 9.26 -6.71
N ASP A 172 -9.17 9.76 -6.38
CA ASP A 172 -10.34 9.74 -7.25
C ASP A 172 -10.06 10.51 -8.54
N ASN A 173 -10.20 9.82 -9.66
CA ASN A 173 -10.03 10.34 -11.01
C ASN A 173 -11.35 10.32 -11.79
N THR A 174 -12.49 10.15 -11.10
CA THR A 174 -13.81 9.97 -11.71
C THR A 174 -14.38 11.25 -12.27
N GLY A 175 -15.41 11.12 -13.13
CA GLY A 175 -16.01 12.23 -13.83
C GLY A 175 -16.58 13.31 -12.92
N SER A 176 -17.05 12.96 -11.72
CA SER A 176 -17.56 13.90 -10.72
C SER A 176 -16.51 14.88 -10.20
N MET A 177 -15.24 14.52 -10.25
CA MET A 177 -14.12 15.39 -9.87
C MET A 177 -13.96 16.62 -10.79
N ALA A 178 -14.60 16.63 -11.98
CA ALA A 178 -14.59 17.77 -12.89
C ALA A 178 -15.31 19.00 -12.31
N TYR A 179 -16.21 18.80 -11.36
CA TYR A 179 -17.07 19.86 -10.87
C TYR A 179 -16.51 20.53 -9.62
N SER A 180 -16.96 21.78 -9.38
CA SER A 180 -16.64 22.56 -8.15
C SER A 180 -15.14 22.74 -7.88
N GLY A 181 -14.29 22.61 -8.91
CA GLY A 181 -12.83 22.77 -8.76
C GLY A 181 -12.12 21.67 -7.95
N LYS A 182 -12.77 20.52 -7.76
CA LYS A 182 -12.24 19.42 -6.92
C LYS A 182 -10.93 18.86 -7.43
N MET A 183 -10.83 18.56 -8.74
CA MET A 183 -9.58 18.05 -9.34
C MET A 183 -8.44 19.06 -9.19
N THR A 184 -8.67 20.33 -9.49
CA THR A 184 -7.64 21.38 -9.33
C THR A 184 -7.19 21.52 -7.88
N ALA A 185 -8.13 21.45 -6.92
CA ALA A 185 -7.80 21.50 -5.50
C ALA A 185 -6.99 20.28 -5.05
N LEU A 186 -7.32 19.08 -5.55
CA LEU A 186 -6.56 17.86 -5.31
C LEU A 186 -5.13 17.96 -5.85
N GLN A 187 -4.97 18.38 -7.11
CA GLN A 187 -3.67 18.59 -7.74
C GLN A 187 -2.81 19.58 -6.94
N ASN A 188 -3.39 20.71 -6.52
CA ASN A 188 -2.69 21.69 -5.68
C ASN A 188 -2.33 21.14 -4.31
N ALA A 189 -3.22 20.39 -3.66
CA ALA A 189 -2.99 19.81 -2.34
C ALA A 189 -1.87 18.76 -2.34
N VAL A 190 -1.77 17.97 -3.41
CA VAL A 190 -0.81 16.87 -3.51
C VAL A 190 0.50 17.31 -4.18
N ALA A 191 0.41 17.95 -5.34
CA ALA A 191 1.55 18.29 -6.20
C ALA A 191 1.93 19.76 -6.21
N GLY A 192 1.08 20.66 -5.70
CA GLY A 192 1.36 22.09 -5.61
C GLY A 192 2.55 22.41 -4.70
N SER A 193 2.99 23.67 -4.74
CA SER A 193 4.07 24.13 -3.87
C SER A 193 3.68 24.01 -2.40
N GLY A 194 4.51 23.32 -1.59
CA GLY A 194 4.22 23.01 -0.19
C GLY A 194 3.12 21.94 0.00
N GLY A 195 2.67 21.29 -1.08
CA GLY A 195 1.71 20.19 -1.04
C GLY A 195 2.27 18.93 -0.37
N LEU A 196 1.46 17.87 -0.33
CA LEU A 196 1.80 16.64 0.41
C LEU A 196 3.13 16.03 -0.07
N ILE A 197 3.39 16.01 -1.39
CA ILE A 197 4.64 15.46 -1.94
C ILE A 197 5.84 16.27 -1.42
N ASP A 198 5.77 17.59 -1.36
CA ASP A 198 6.84 18.42 -0.82
C ASP A 198 7.08 18.19 0.66
N GLN A 199 6.01 18.08 1.44
CA GLN A 199 6.10 17.81 2.88
C GLN A 199 6.73 16.45 3.17
N LEU A 200 6.31 15.41 2.45
CA LEU A 200 6.86 14.07 2.62
C LEU A 200 8.29 13.95 2.08
N SER A 201 8.60 14.62 0.96
CA SER A 201 9.96 14.64 0.42
C SER A 201 10.96 15.33 1.35
N ALA A 202 10.52 16.37 2.07
CA ALA A 202 11.35 17.05 3.07
C ALA A 202 11.73 16.15 4.27
N LEU A 203 10.97 15.07 4.50
CA LEU A 203 11.30 14.08 5.53
C LEU A 203 12.38 13.10 5.06
N ALA A 204 12.55 12.92 3.76
CA ALA A 204 13.53 11.99 3.20
C ALA A 204 14.94 12.59 3.32
N LYS A 205 15.84 11.92 4.04
CA LYS A 205 17.26 12.30 4.15
C LYS A 205 18.11 11.52 3.19
N SER A 206 17.66 10.32 2.84
CA SER A 206 18.31 9.43 1.89
C SER A 206 17.27 8.83 0.94
N PRO A 207 17.67 8.46 -0.29
CA PRO A 207 16.82 7.69 -1.18
C PRO A 207 16.30 6.44 -0.48
N GLY A 208 14.99 6.24 -0.50
CA GLY A 208 14.35 5.08 0.15
C GLY A 208 13.77 5.33 1.55
N ASP A 209 14.05 6.46 2.19
CA ASP A 209 13.44 6.83 3.47
C ASP A 209 11.94 7.04 3.35
N VAL A 210 11.52 7.70 2.26
CA VAL A 210 10.13 7.93 1.92
C VAL A 210 9.92 7.51 0.47
N TYR A 211 8.90 6.71 0.24
CA TYR A 211 8.38 6.41 -1.10
C TYR A 211 6.90 6.76 -1.16
N ILE A 212 6.47 7.25 -2.30
CA ILE A 212 5.06 7.52 -2.59
C ILE A 212 4.67 6.74 -3.84
N SER A 213 3.52 6.09 -3.82
CA SER A 213 2.84 5.58 -5.01
C SER A 213 1.59 6.38 -5.28
N LEU A 214 1.24 6.54 -6.55
CA LEU A 214 0.04 7.22 -7.00
C LEU A 214 -0.88 6.22 -7.69
N ILE A 215 -2.11 6.13 -7.22
CA ILE A 215 -3.13 5.23 -7.74
C ILE A 215 -4.37 6.05 -8.12
N PRO A 216 -4.38 6.66 -9.31
CA PRO A 216 -5.61 7.23 -9.86
C PRO A 216 -6.58 6.10 -10.14
N PHE A 217 -7.84 6.26 -9.73
CA PHE A 217 -8.85 5.24 -9.95
C PHE A 217 -10.15 5.84 -10.49
N ALA A 218 -10.83 5.05 -11.27
CA ALA A 218 -12.22 5.23 -11.66
C ALA A 218 -12.94 3.89 -11.41
N LYS A 219 -13.78 3.42 -12.33
CA LYS A 219 -14.30 2.04 -12.32
C LYS A 219 -13.18 0.99 -12.37
N VAL A 220 -12.09 1.30 -13.04
CA VAL A 220 -10.89 0.50 -13.24
C VAL A 220 -9.67 1.30 -12.83
N VAL A 221 -8.49 0.68 -12.87
CA VAL A 221 -7.20 1.37 -12.76
C VAL A 221 -6.36 1.15 -14.00
N ASN A 222 -5.48 2.10 -14.29
CA ASN A 222 -4.55 2.02 -15.41
C ASN A 222 -3.15 1.63 -14.92
N VAL A 223 -2.77 0.40 -15.16
CA VAL A 223 -1.44 -0.10 -14.80
C VAL A 223 -0.40 0.10 -15.90
N GLY A 224 -0.82 0.60 -17.04
CA GLY A 224 0.03 0.84 -18.22
C GLY A 224 0.06 -0.34 -19.19
N ALA A 225 -0.10 -0.02 -20.48
CA ALA A 225 -0.14 -1.00 -21.56
C ALA A 225 1.13 -1.84 -21.71
N SER A 226 2.30 -1.32 -21.29
CA SER A 226 3.58 -2.05 -21.31
C SER A 226 3.59 -3.30 -20.44
N ASN A 227 2.64 -3.43 -19.51
CA ASN A 227 2.52 -4.60 -18.64
C ASN A 227 1.79 -5.78 -19.29
N TYR A 228 1.46 -5.73 -20.58
CA TYR A 228 0.70 -6.79 -21.26
C TYR A 228 1.35 -8.19 -21.21
N ALA A 229 2.65 -8.28 -20.95
CA ALA A 229 3.37 -9.56 -20.82
C ALA A 229 3.47 -10.07 -19.37
N GLN A 230 2.87 -9.39 -18.42
CA GLN A 230 2.97 -9.76 -17.00
C GLN A 230 2.06 -10.94 -16.66
N SER A 231 2.59 -11.87 -15.87
CA SER A 231 1.89 -13.11 -15.48
C SER A 231 0.78 -12.91 -14.44
N TRP A 232 0.65 -11.72 -13.86
CA TRP A 232 -0.39 -11.39 -12.89
C TRP A 232 -1.67 -10.82 -13.54
N ILE A 233 -1.71 -10.73 -14.87
CA ILE A 233 -2.90 -10.31 -15.63
C ILE A 233 -3.71 -11.55 -16.01
N ASP A 234 -5.02 -11.49 -15.76
CA ASP A 234 -5.98 -12.46 -16.25
C ASP A 234 -6.48 -12.01 -17.63
N TRP A 235 -6.21 -12.83 -18.65
CA TRP A 235 -6.60 -12.58 -20.02
C TRP A 235 -7.89 -13.28 -20.42
N THR A 236 -8.56 -13.97 -19.50
CA THR A 236 -9.74 -14.79 -19.81
C THR A 236 -10.81 -13.96 -20.49
N ASP A 237 -11.23 -12.86 -19.90
CA ASP A 237 -12.26 -11.99 -20.44
C ASP A 237 -11.78 -11.19 -21.68
N TRP A 238 -10.49 -10.98 -21.83
CA TRP A 238 -9.91 -10.30 -22.98
C TRP A 238 -9.91 -11.15 -24.23
N GLN A 239 -9.65 -12.43 -24.10
CA GLN A 239 -9.49 -13.38 -25.21
C GLN A 239 -10.79 -14.12 -25.54
N ASN A 240 -11.74 -14.13 -24.62
CA ASN A 240 -13.04 -14.77 -24.82
C ASN A 240 -14.15 -13.73 -24.90
N PRO A 241 -15.26 -14.04 -25.59
CA PRO A 241 -16.42 -13.15 -25.58
C PRO A 241 -16.97 -13.03 -24.17
N PRO A 242 -17.75 -11.97 -23.89
CA PRO A 242 -18.33 -11.77 -22.59
C PRO A 242 -19.20 -12.97 -22.22
N THR A 243 -18.74 -13.70 -21.22
CA THR A 243 -19.62 -14.60 -20.50
C THR A 243 -20.49 -13.76 -19.60
N ILE A 244 -21.77 -14.02 -19.66
CA ILE A 244 -22.68 -13.46 -18.72
C ILE A 244 -22.27 -13.90 -17.33
N GLN A 245 -21.95 -12.96 -16.45
CA GLN A 245 -21.71 -13.23 -15.04
C GLN A 245 -23.07 -13.35 -14.35
N PRO A 246 -23.49 -14.50 -13.86
CA PRO A 246 -24.72 -14.60 -13.09
C PRO A 246 -24.51 -13.93 -11.73
N ASN A 247 -24.96 -12.72 -11.61
CA ASN A 247 -25.04 -12.04 -10.33
C ASN A 247 -26.42 -12.26 -9.76
N ASN A 248 -26.56 -13.10 -8.78
CA ASN A 248 -27.77 -13.31 -7.98
C ASN A 248 -29.08 -13.53 -8.76
N GLY A 249 -29.01 -14.07 -9.96
CA GLY A 249 -30.19 -14.30 -10.79
C GLY A 249 -30.83 -13.05 -11.41
N SER A 250 -30.29 -11.86 -11.18
CA SER A 250 -30.76 -10.59 -11.77
C SER A 250 -30.29 -10.39 -13.21
N TYR A 251 -29.63 -11.32 -13.74
CA TYR A 251 -28.93 -11.29 -15.00
C TYR A 251 -29.83 -10.96 -16.20
N GLN A 252 -31.00 -11.53 -16.20
CA GLN A 252 -31.99 -11.31 -17.26
C GLN A 252 -32.59 -9.92 -17.25
N ALA A 253 -32.54 -9.21 -16.15
CA ALA A 253 -33.04 -7.83 -16.06
C ALA A 253 -32.12 -6.81 -16.72
N ALA A 254 -30.81 -7.10 -16.80
CA ALA A 254 -29.83 -6.25 -17.47
C ALA A 254 -29.80 -6.48 -18.99
N ILE A 255 -30.35 -7.61 -19.49
CA ILE A 255 -30.48 -7.89 -20.91
C ILE A 255 -31.83 -7.38 -21.39
N PRO A 256 -31.87 -6.41 -22.31
CA PRO A 256 -33.13 -5.74 -22.69
C PRO A 256 -34.12 -6.64 -23.42
N ASN A 257 -33.79 -7.85 -23.76
CA ASN A 257 -34.68 -8.76 -24.46
C ASN A 257 -34.62 -10.18 -23.86
N ALA A 258 -35.66 -10.49 -23.10
CA ALA A 258 -35.85 -11.77 -22.41
C ALA A 258 -35.97 -13.01 -23.35
N SER A 259 -35.96 -12.81 -24.63
CA SER A 259 -36.04 -13.93 -25.60
C SER A 259 -34.69 -14.59 -25.90
N PHE A 260 -33.58 -14.02 -25.42
CA PHE A 260 -32.25 -14.61 -25.58
C PHE A 260 -31.91 -15.50 -24.39
N THR A 261 -31.71 -16.77 -24.67
CA THR A 261 -31.40 -17.77 -23.64
C THR A 261 -29.91 -17.77 -23.32
N GLN A 262 -29.54 -18.23 -22.11
CA GLN A 262 -28.15 -18.39 -21.71
C GLN A 262 -27.35 -19.19 -22.76
N SER A 263 -27.92 -20.29 -23.28
CA SER A 263 -27.24 -21.11 -24.28
C SER A 263 -26.96 -20.38 -25.60
N GLN A 264 -27.72 -19.36 -25.93
CA GLN A 264 -27.45 -18.51 -27.11
C GLN A 264 -26.29 -17.55 -26.85
N TRP A 265 -26.12 -17.11 -25.63
CA TRP A 265 -24.96 -16.33 -25.19
C TRP A 265 -23.68 -17.17 -25.17
N ASP A 266 -23.77 -18.40 -24.70
CA ASP A 266 -22.63 -19.32 -24.62
C ASP A 266 -22.09 -19.69 -26.01
N MET A 267 -22.87 -19.45 -27.06
CA MET A 267 -22.45 -19.62 -28.44
C MET A 267 -21.66 -18.44 -29.00
N VAL A 268 -21.57 -17.37 -28.29
CA VAL A 268 -20.90 -16.14 -28.71
C VAL A 268 -19.45 -16.16 -28.19
N GLY A 269 -18.52 -16.65 -29.00
CA GLY A 269 -17.13 -16.79 -28.63
C GLY A 269 -16.16 -16.80 -29.78
N PRO A 270 -14.85 -16.78 -29.52
CA PRO A 270 -13.86 -17.05 -30.55
C PRO A 270 -14.18 -18.30 -31.32
N GLY A 271 -14.31 -18.20 -32.64
CA GLY A 271 -14.70 -19.29 -33.50
C GLY A 271 -16.20 -19.53 -33.65
N SER A 272 -17.05 -18.82 -32.90
CA SER A 272 -18.50 -18.91 -33.06
C SER A 272 -19.04 -17.88 -34.06
N SER A 273 -20.16 -18.21 -34.70
CA SER A 273 -20.88 -17.25 -35.54
C SER A 273 -21.63 -16.24 -34.63
N CYS A 274 -21.68 -15.00 -35.05
CA CYS A 274 -22.46 -13.99 -34.35
C CYS A 274 -23.96 -14.34 -34.43
N PRO A 275 -24.67 -14.52 -33.29
CA PRO A 275 -26.07 -14.97 -33.32
C PRO A 275 -27.08 -13.83 -33.46
N PHE A 276 -26.63 -12.57 -33.49
CA PHE A 276 -27.51 -11.40 -33.49
C PHE A 276 -27.82 -10.94 -34.91
N THR A 277 -29.07 -10.68 -35.19
CA THR A 277 -29.52 -9.99 -36.39
C THR A 277 -30.08 -8.61 -36.00
N SER A 278 -30.03 -7.66 -36.91
CA SER A 278 -30.55 -6.29 -36.67
C SER A 278 -32.03 -6.23 -36.28
N GLY A 279 -32.78 -7.30 -36.52
CA GLY A 279 -34.19 -7.39 -36.14
C GLY A 279 -34.46 -7.88 -34.72
N ASN A 280 -33.44 -8.31 -33.98
CA ASN A 280 -33.66 -8.92 -32.67
C ASN A 280 -33.69 -7.91 -31.51
N GLY A 281 -33.61 -6.61 -31.78
CA GLY A 281 -33.92 -5.58 -30.82
C GLY A 281 -33.03 -5.58 -29.55
N PHE A 282 -31.77 -5.96 -29.65
CA PHE A 282 -30.84 -5.82 -28.57
C PHE A 282 -30.22 -4.42 -28.60
N PRO A 283 -30.78 -3.44 -27.90
CA PRO A 283 -30.28 -2.06 -27.96
C PRO A 283 -28.87 -1.93 -27.40
N TYR A 284 -28.37 -2.94 -26.68
CA TYR A 284 -27.08 -2.91 -26.01
C TYR A 284 -26.06 -3.87 -26.60
N PHE A 285 -26.43 -4.64 -27.63
CA PHE A 285 -25.55 -5.53 -28.33
C PHE A 285 -25.61 -5.22 -29.83
N SER A 286 -24.58 -4.59 -30.33
CA SER A 286 -24.44 -4.49 -31.77
C SER A 286 -23.52 -5.61 -32.23
N CYS A 287 -24.07 -6.73 -32.50
CA CYS A 287 -23.44 -7.65 -33.40
C CYS A 287 -23.55 -7.06 -34.78
N THR A 288 -22.51 -6.44 -35.27
CA THR A 288 -22.53 -5.69 -36.52
C THR A 288 -22.44 -6.59 -37.75
N SER A 289 -22.40 -7.92 -37.58
CA SER A 289 -22.74 -8.88 -38.61
C SER A 289 -23.08 -10.21 -37.99
N GLY A 290 -24.30 -10.57 -38.15
CA GLY A 290 -24.73 -11.96 -37.96
C GLY A 290 -24.15 -12.88 -39.03
N PRO A 291 -24.33 -14.20 -38.85
CA PRO A 291 -24.27 -15.08 -39.98
C PRO A 291 -25.13 -14.42 -41.02
N ALA A 292 -24.59 -14.16 -42.18
CA ALA A 292 -25.39 -13.61 -43.24
C ALA A 292 -26.34 -14.70 -43.72
N THR A 293 -27.29 -14.98 -42.87
CA THR A 293 -28.54 -15.45 -43.40
C THR A 293 -29.19 -14.19 -43.91
N ALA A 294 -28.90 -13.94 -45.14
CA ALA A 294 -29.90 -13.48 -46.03
C ALA A 294 -30.65 -12.19 -45.70
N SER A 295 -30.34 -11.42 -44.70
CA SER A 295 -30.98 -10.12 -44.49
C SER A 295 -30.02 -9.01 -44.90
N SER A 296 -30.44 -8.20 -45.86
CA SER A 296 -29.72 -7.01 -46.31
C SER A 296 -29.53 -5.97 -45.21
N SER A 297 -30.14 -6.16 -44.06
CA SER A 297 -30.08 -5.31 -42.89
C SER A 297 -29.24 -5.90 -41.76
N ALA A 298 -28.53 -6.99 -41.98
CA ALA A 298 -27.56 -7.48 -40.98
C ALA A 298 -26.55 -6.39 -40.69
N SER A 299 -26.44 -6.00 -39.43
CA SER A 299 -25.44 -5.07 -38.98
C SER A 299 -24.05 -5.56 -39.42
N LYS A 300 -23.23 -4.66 -39.91
CA LYS A 300 -21.93 -5.03 -40.48
C LYS A 300 -20.86 -4.71 -39.45
N VAL A 301 -19.79 -5.49 -39.50
CA VAL A 301 -18.57 -5.09 -38.82
C VAL A 301 -18.21 -3.67 -39.29
N PRO A 302 -18.02 -2.71 -38.41
CA PRO A 302 -17.68 -1.34 -38.81
C PRO A 302 -16.45 -1.33 -39.73
N SER A 303 -16.56 -0.63 -40.84
CA SER A 303 -15.45 -0.49 -41.81
C SER A 303 -14.57 0.73 -41.55
N SER A 304 -14.97 1.58 -40.61
CA SER A 304 -14.28 2.81 -40.22
C SER A 304 -14.51 3.13 -38.76
N GLY A 305 -13.68 4.02 -38.20
CA GLY A 305 -13.74 4.41 -36.79
C GLY A 305 -12.96 3.46 -35.87
N SER A 306 -13.05 3.71 -34.58
CA SER A 306 -12.27 2.99 -33.55
C SER A 306 -12.55 1.47 -33.47
N TYR A 307 -13.71 1.05 -33.96
CA TYR A 307 -14.14 -0.36 -33.95
C TYR A 307 -14.10 -1.01 -35.31
N SER A 308 -13.39 -0.44 -36.25
CA SER A 308 -13.23 -1.04 -37.58
C SER A 308 -12.66 -2.44 -37.47
N GLY A 309 -13.36 -3.43 -38.03
CA GLY A 309 -12.96 -4.83 -37.98
C GLY A 309 -13.32 -5.57 -36.69
N TYR A 310 -14.05 -4.94 -35.75
CA TYR A 310 -14.42 -5.55 -34.48
C TYR A 310 -15.92 -5.86 -34.39
N ILE A 311 -16.27 -6.92 -33.69
CA ILE A 311 -17.62 -7.18 -33.20
C ILE A 311 -17.70 -6.70 -31.77
N CYS A 312 -18.59 -5.78 -31.49
CA CYS A 312 -18.77 -5.18 -30.17
C CYS A 312 -20.08 -5.67 -29.56
N PRO A 313 -20.07 -6.25 -28.36
CA PRO A 313 -21.28 -6.78 -27.73
C PRO A 313 -22.23 -5.72 -27.20
N GLY A 314 -21.85 -4.45 -27.17
CA GLY A 314 -22.73 -3.40 -26.69
C GLY A 314 -22.16 -2.00 -26.78
N TYR A 315 -22.97 -1.05 -26.40
CA TYR A 315 -22.50 0.31 -26.16
C TYR A 315 -21.73 0.36 -24.87
N ASP A 316 -20.67 1.10 -24.91
CA ASP A 316 -19.88 1.43 -23.78
C ASP A 316 -20.54 2.55 -23.01
N SER A 317 -21.58 2.23 -22.31
CA SER A 317 -22.20 3.10 -21.35
C SER A 317 -21.94 2.54 -19.95
N ALA A 318 -22.06 3.38 -18.95
CA ALA A 318 -21.96 3.01 -17.57
C ALA A 318 -22.85 1.81 -17.18
N SER A 319 -23.96 1.60 -17.90
CA SER A 319 -24.89 0.49 -17.69
C SER A 319 -24.47 -0.84 -18.34
N HIS A 320 -23.34 -0.90 -19.07
CA HIS A 320 -22.91 -2.10 -19.84
C HIS A 320 -21.46 -2.43 -19.59
N SER A 321 -21.02 -2.18 -18.42
CA SER A 321 -19.66 -2.20 -17.97
C SER A 321 -19.01 -3.59 -17.81
N TYR A 322 -19.75 -4.64 -18.02
CA TYR A 322 -19.27 -6.03 -17.91
C TYR A 322 -18.59 -6.56 -19.18
N TYR A 323 -18.45 -5.72 -20.21
CA TYR A 323 -17.77 -6.11 -21.42
C TYR A 323 -16.34 -5.60 -21.47
N ASN A 324 -15.48 -6.43 -21.97
CA ASN A 324 -14.10 -6.07 -22.26
C ASN A 324 -13.93 -5.40 -23.64
N GLY A 325 -14.90 -4.65 -24.09
CA GLY A 325 -14.87 -3.96 -25.38
C GLY A 325 -15.21 -4.85 -26.55
N CYS A 326 -14.54 -4.66 -27.66
CA CYS A 326 -14.87 -5.30 -28.93
C CYS A 326 -13.89 -6.43 -29.28
N TRP A 327 -14.36 -7.43 -29.99
CA TRP A 327 -13.55 -8.55 -30.48
C TRP A 327 -13.35 -8.47 -31.97
N ASN A 328 -12.16 -8.84 -32.45
CA ASN A 328 -11.88 -8.98 -33.86
C ASN A 328 -12.78 -10.05 -34.49
N SER A 329 -13.14 -9.86 -35.76
CA SER A 329 -13.86 -10.84 -36.54
C SER A 329 -13.29 -10.97 -37.94
N VAL A 330 -13.43 -12.15 -38.49
CA VAL A 330 -13.11 -12.45 -39.90
C VAL A 330 -14.39 -12.79 -40.63
N GLN A 331 -14.66 -12.09 -41.70
CA GLN A 331 -15.76 -12.43 -42.60
C GLN A 331 -15.32 -13.52 -43.56
N ASN A 332 -16.06 -14.62 -43.50
CA ASN A 332 -15.92 -15.72 -44.46
C ASN A 332 -17.15 -15.74 -45.37
N SER A 333 -16.95 -16.05 -46.62
CA SER A 333 -18.05 -16.27 -47.57
C SER A 333 -17.98 -17.65 -48.19
N THR A 334 -19.12 -18.31 -48.27
CA THR A 334 -19.24 -19.61 -48.89
C THR A 334 -20.36 -19.56 -49.93
N ARG A 335 -20.06 -20.06 -51.11
CA ARG A 335 -21.05 -20.14 -52.16
C ARG A 335 -21.88 -21.41 -52.01
N VAL A 336 -23.17 -21.27 -51.79
CA VAL A 336 -24.11 -22.40 -51.56
C VAL A 336 -25.22 -22.39 -52.61
N ASN A 337 -25.79 -23.57 -52.91
CA ASN A 337 -26.96 -23.69 -53.77
C ASN A 337 -28.17 -23.05 -53.07
N TRP A 338 -28.80 -22.13 -53.77
CA TRP A 338 -30.06 -21.55 -53.35
C TRP A 338 -31.24 -22.41 -53.79
N CYS A 339 -31.28 -22.73 -55.06
CA CYS A 339 -32.29 -23.58 -55.66
C CYS A 339 -31.79 -24.19 -56.97
N THR A 340 -32.48 -25.25 -57.41
CA THR A 340 -32.24 -25.90 -58.69
C THR A 340 -33.59 -26.19 -59.37
N GLY A 341 -33.59 -26.15 -60.71
CA GLY A 341 -34.78 -26.47 -61.48
C GLY A 341 -35.38 -25.37 -62.35
N SER A 342 -36.36 -25.68 -63.11
CA SER A 342 -36.93 -24.78 -64.13
C SER A 342 -37.50 -23.46 -63.59
N TYR A 343 -37.87 -23.43 -62.33
CA TYR A 343 -38.45 -22.24 -61.67
C TYR A 343 -37.47 -21.58 -60.68
N CYS A 344 -36.22 -22.07 -60.71
CA CYS A 344 -35.21 -21.49 -59.82
C CYS A 344 -34.80 -20.11 -60.32
N SER A 345 -34.85 -19.16 -59.46
CA SER A 345 -34.42 -17.77 -59.71
C SER A 345 -33.78 -17.18 -58.45
N CYS A 346 -32.97 -16.17 -58.64
CA CYS A 346 -32.47 -15.41 -57.54
C CYS A 346 -33.60 -14.70 -56.79
N PRO A 347 -33.58 -14.65 -55.48
CA PRO A 347 -34.58 -13.97 -54.68
C PRO A 347 -34.59 -12.47 -54.99
N THR A 348 -35.80 -11.89 -54.96
CA THR A 348 -36.01 -10.46 -55.15
C THR A 348 -35.57 -9.68 -53.89
N THR A 349 -35.20 -8.44 -54.08
CA THR A 349 -34.85 -7.53 -52.97
C THR A 349 -35.96 -7.48 -51.93
N GLY A 350 -35.62 -7.73 -50.69
CA GLY A 350 -36.57 -7.73 -49.54
C GLY A 350 -36.81 -9.11 -48.93
N SER A 351 -36.37 -10.17 -49.56
CA SER A 351 -36.35 -11.49 -48.97
C SER A 351 -35.04 -11.73 -48.22
N ASN A 352 -35.07 -12.63 -47.27
CA ASN A 352 -33.96 -12.98 -46.40
C ASN A 352 -32.70 -13.54 -47.11
N VAL A 353 -32.25 -12.98 -48.23
CA VAL A 353 -31.10 -13.39 -49.00
C VAL A 353 -30.01 -12.32 -49.04
N PRO A 354 -28.74 -12.64 -48.92
CA PRO A 354 -27.65 -11.67 -49.01
C PRO A 354 -27.74 -10.88 -50.32
N ASN A 355 -27.86 -9.59 -50.20
CA ASN A 355 -28.05 -8.68 -51.31
C ASN A 355 -26.92 -8.83 -52.34
N ASN A 356 -27.29 -8.94 -53.64
CA ASN A 356 -26.38 -8.95 -54.78
C ASN A 356 -25.36 -10.12 -54.86
N THR A 357 -25.61 -11.21 -54.12
CA THR A 357 -24.68 -12.38 -54.19
C THR A 357 -25.23 -13.55 -54.99
N CYS A 358 -26.46 -13.44 -55.43
CA CYS A 358 -27.08 -14.55 -56.21
C CYS A 358 -26.73 -14.49 -57.68
N SER A 359 -26.37 -15.63 -58.22
CA SER A 359 -26.26 -15.81 -59.67
C SER A 359 -26.74 -17.19 -60.06
N CYS A 360 -27.41 -17.27 -61.18
CA CYS A 360 -27.93 -18.50 -61.76
C CYS A 360 -27.13 -18.92 -62.99
N THR A 361 -26.93 -20.21 -63.14
CA THR A 361 -26.30 -20.84 -64.31
C THR A 361 -27.22 -21.94 -64.82
N GLY A 362 -27.13 -22.29 -66.09
CA GLY A 362 -28.00 -23.25 -66.71
C GLY A 362 -29.32 -22.65 -67.20
N SER A 363 -30.17 -23.49 -67.81
CA SER A 363 -31.50 -23.13 -68.31
C SER A 363 -32.52 -24.23 -68.10
N GLY A 364 -33.78 -23.88 -67.96
CA GLY A 364 -34.85 -24.88 -67.75
C GLY A 364 -34.61 -25.72 -66.49
N SER A 365 -34.81 -27.01 -66.61
CA SER A 365 -34.64 -27.96 -65.49
C SER A 365 -33.21 -28.06 -64.95
N SER A 366 -32.20 -27.54 -65.67
CA SER A 366 -30.81 -27.54 -65.27
C SER A 366 -30.35 -26.21 -64.64
N THR A 367 -31.26 -25.29 -64.42
CA THR A 367 -30.95 -24.02 -63.77
C THR A 367 -30.48 -24.25 -62.32
N VAL A 368 -29.34 -23.68 -61.97
CA VAL A 368 -28.80 -23.72 -60.60
C VAL A 368 -28.49 -22.29 -60.17
N CYS A 369 -29.16 -21.80 -59.16
CA CYS A 369 -28.84 -20.52 -58.54
C CYS A 369 -28.04 -20.72 -57.25
N LYS A 370 -26.97 -19.95 -57.13
CA LYS A 370 -26.10 -19.96 -55.95
C LYS A 370 -26.04 -18.60 -55.32
N VAL A 371 -26.01 -18.59 -54.01
CA VAL A 371 -25.84 -17.36 -53.21
C VAL A 371 -24.56 -17.46 -52.36
N ASN A 372 -23.98 -16.34 -52.02
CA ASN A 372 -22.95 -16.33 -50.98
C ASN A 372 -23.64 -16.26 -49.63
N THR A 373 -23.25 -17.12 -48.75
CA THR A 373 -23.50 -16.98 -47.32
C THR A 373 -22.26 -16.40 -46.69
N PHE A 374 -22.43 -15.46 -45.77
CA PHE A 374 -21.33 -14.84 -45.03
C PHE A 374 -21.46 -15.21 -43.59
N THR A 375 -20.34 -15.50 -42.97
CA THR A 375 -20.23 -15.73 -41.53
C THR A 375 -19.11 -14.85 -40.99
N HIS A 376 -19.32 -14.26 -39.86
CA HIS A 376 -18.25 -13.60 -39.11
C HIS A 376 -17.82 -14.50 -37.98
N THR A 377 -16.54 -14.82 -37.97
CA THR A 377 -15.93 -15.62 -36.91
C THR A 377 -15.11 -14.70 -36.02
N TRP A 378 -15.33 -14.82 -34.77
CA TRP A 378 -14.58 -14.03 -33.78
C TRP A 378 -13.18 -14.56 -33.63
N ILE A 379 -12.26 -13.61 -33.39
CA ILE A 379 -10.85 -13.90 -33.13
C ILE A 379 -10.52 -13.34 -31.75
N ALA A 380 -9.75 -14.10 -30.98
CA ALA A 380 -9.25 -13.62 -29.70
C ALA A 380 -8.47 -12.30 -29.88
N ASN A 381 -8.72 -11.34 -29.03
CA ASN A 381 -7.96 -10.08 -29.00
C ASN A 381 -6.49 -10.37 -28.70
N ALA A 382 -5.59 -9.74 -29.44
CA ALA A 382 -4.17 -9.77 -29.12
C ALA A 382 -3.92 -9.03 -27.81
N THR A 383 -3.21 -9.67 -26.89
CA THR A 383 -2.90 -9.05 -25.57
C THR A 383 -2.09 -7.76 -25.74
N SER A 384 -1.28 -7.64 -26.78
CA SER A 384 -0.48 -6.46 -27.11
C SER A 384 -1.30 -5.23 -27.51
N THR A 385 -2.60 -5.39 -27.79
CA THR A 385 -3.52 -4.27 -28.09
C THR A 385 -4.19 -3.69 -26.85
N TRP A 386 -3.98 -4.31 -25.70
CA TRP A 386 -4.52 -3.85 -24.43
C TRP A 386 -3.95 -2.47 -24.02
N THR A 387 -4.79 -1.61 -23.48
CA THR A 387 -4.45 -0.21 -23.19
C THR A 387 -3.96 0.04 -21.76
N GLY A 388 -3.98 -0.98 -20.90
CA GLY A 388 -3.46 -0.89 -19.54
C GLY A 388 -4.52 -0.89 -18.43
N CYS A 389 -5.82 -0.94 -18.77
CA CYS A 389 -6.88 -1.03 -17.77
C CYS A 389 -7.00 -2.43 -17.18
N VAL A 390 -7.17 -2.52 -15.85
CA VAL A 390 -7.53 -3.74 -15.14
C VAL A 390 -8.74 -3.52 -14.25
N ALA A 391 -9.59 -4.54 -14.14
CA ALA A 391 -10.79 -4.54 -13.30
C ALA A 391 -10.55 -5.26 -11.96
N ASP A 392 -11.61 -5.29 -11.15
CA ASP A 392 -11.62 -6.03 -9.89
C ASP A 392 -11.35 -7.52 -10.11
N ARG A 393 -10.60 -8.12 -9.19
CA ARG A 393 -10.35 -9.56 -9.18
C ARG A 393 -11.64 -10.33 -8.92
N THR A 394 -11.64 -11.61 -9.29
CA THR A 394 -12.74 -12.50 -8.96
C THR A 394 -12.91 -12.63 -7.44
N GLN A 395 -14.16 -12.61 -6.98
CA GLN A 395 -14.47 -12.78 -5.57
C GLN A 395 -13.99 -14.16 -5.06
N PRO A 396 -13.44 -14.24 -3.84
CA PRO A 396 -13.33 -13.20 -2.82
C PRO A 396 -12.04 -12.36 -2.90
N ASN A 397 -11.21 -12.52 -3.94
CA ASN A 397 -9.89 -11.89 -4.03
C ASN A 397 -9.94 -10.37 -4.31
N ASP A 398 -11.07 -9.85 -4.76
CA ASP A 398 -11.33 -8.41 -4.86
C ASP A 398 -11.23 -7.68 -3.50
N ALA A 399 -11.49 -8.39 -2.40
CA ALA A 399 -11.56 -7.85 -1.06
C ALA A 399 -10.39 -8.26 -0.15
N ASN A 400 -9.23 -8.63 -0.70
CA ASN A 400 -8.06 -9.01 0.09
C ASN A 400 -6.74 -8.52 -0.53
N ALA A 401 -5.65 -8.65 0.23
CA ALA A 401 -4.30 -8.23 -0.16
C ALA A 401 -3.45 -9.39 -0.72
N VAL A 402 -4.05 -10.52 -1.09
CA VAL A 402 -3.32 -11.69 -1.61
C VAL A 402 -2.57 -11.30 -2.88
N SER A 403 -1.30 -11.68 -2.95
CA SER A 403 -0.51 -11.50 -4.17
C SER A 403 -1.02 -12.41 -5.27
N PRO A 404 -1.09 -11.93 -6.54
CA PRO A 404 -1.47 -12.77 -7.66
C PRO A 404 -0.54 -13.96 -7.83
N ALA A 405 -1.10 -15.12 -8.12
CA ALA A 405 -0.38 -16.34 -8.44
C ALA A 405 -0.85 -16.87 -9.79
N SER A 406 0.06 -17.07 -10.75
CA SER A 406 -0.29 -17.55 -12.09
C SER A 406 -0.91 -18.94 -12.10
N SER A 407 -0.77 -19.71 -11.01
CA SER A 407 -1.43 -20.99 -10.80
C SER A 407 -2.90 -20.89 -10.36
N ASP A 408 -3.36 -19.71 -9.96
CA ASP A 408 -4.73 -19.44 -9.50
C ASP A 408 -5.26 -18.18 -10.18
N VAL A 409 -5.99 -18.37 -11.28
CA VAL A 409 -6.56 -17.29 -12.10
C VAL A 409 -7.45 -16.34 -11.29
N ALA A 410 -8.15 -16.85 -10.27
CA ALA A 410 -8.99 -16.01 -9.42
C ALA A 410 -8.22 -14.94 -8.64
N THR A 411 -6.91 -15.11 -8.47
CA THR A 411 -6.04 -14.12 -7.83
C THR A 411 -5.47 -13.08 -8.79
N LEU A 412 -5.58 -13.30 -10.10
CA LEU A 412 -5.06 -12.40 -11.13
C LEU A 412 -5.98 -11.20 -11.34
N PHE A 413 -5.45 -10.15 -11.95
CA PHE A 413 -6.21 -8.95 -12.29
C PHE A 413 -6.72 -9.02 -13.72
N PRO A 414 -8.05 -9.02 -13.95
CA PRO A 414 -8.63 -9.12 -15.28
C PRO A 414 -8.24 -7.91 -16.15
N ALA A 415 -7.67 -8.20 -17.32
CA ALA A 415 -7.48 -7.21 -18.36
C ALA A 415 -8.83 -6.63 -18.77
N ASN A 416 -8.94 -5.32 -18.83
CA ASN A 416 -10.16 -4.62 -19.19
C ASN A 416 -9.90 -3.55 -20.24
N GLN A 417 -10.84 -3.38 -21.16
CA GLN A 417 -10.85 -2.30 -22.13
C GLN A 417 -12.08 -1.43 -21.84
N HIS A 418 -12.08 -0.82 -20.65
CA HIS A 418 -13.22 0.00 -20.29
C HIS A 418 -13.36 1.20 -21.23
N MET A 419 -14.57 1.38 -21.75
CA MET A 419 -14.90 2.42 -22.70
C MET A 419 -16.15 3.13 -22.22
N GLU A 420 -16.18 4.43 -22.35
CA GLU A 420 -17.36 5.24 -22.14
C GLU A 420 -17.55 6.17 -23.33
N ASN A 421 -18.75 6.19 -23.90
CA ASN A 421 -19.05 6.99 -25.07
C ASN A 421 -18.04 6.77 -26.23
N ASN A 422 -17.63 5.54 -26.43
CA ASN A 422 -16.62 5.13 -27.43
C ASN A 422 -15.18 5.64 -27.14
N VAL A 423 -14.88 6.00 -25.90
CA VAL A 423 -13.53 6.42 -25.47
C VAL A 423 -12.94 5.36 -24.55
N GLN A 424 -11.72 4.91 -24.86
CA GLN A 424 -10.96 3.97 -24.03
C GLN A 424 -10.26 4.74 -22.91
N TYR A 425 -10.60 4.53 -21.66
CA TYR A 425 -10.06 5.26 -20.52
C TYR A 425 -8.56 5.15 -20.34
N CYS A 426 -7.98 4.00 -20.63
CA CYS A 426 -6.55 3.75 -20.43
C CYS A 426 -5.73 3.99 -21.70
N SER A 427 -6.34 4.40 -22.81
CA SER A 427 -5.60 4.71 -24.04
C SER A 427 -4.84 6.03 -23.91
N SER A 428 -3.59 6.03 -24.33
CA SER A 428 -2.81 7.28 -24.45
C SER A 428 -3.39 8.27 -25.47
N SER A 429 -4.24 7.76 -26.38
CA SER A 429 -4.91 8.53 -27.43
C SER A 429 -6.28 9.07 -27.01
N ALA A 430 -6.78 8.70 -25.83
CA ALA A 430 -8.07 9.18 -25.35
C ALA A 430 -8.01 10.69 -25.08
N SER A 431 -9.09 11.38 -25.38
CA SER A 431 -9.24 12.81 -25.08
C SER A 431 -9.35 13.07 -23.57
N THR A 432 -9.97 12.14 -22.85
CA THR A 432 -9.95 12.03 -21.39
C THR A 432 -9.47 10.64 -21.04
N LYS A 433 -8.43 10.52 -20.26
CA LYS A 433 -7.80 9.24 -19.93
C LYS A 433 -7.62 9.09 -18.44
N LEU A 434 -7.83 7.88 -17.96
CA LEU A 434 -7.51 7.53 -16.59
C LEU A 434 -6.00 7.62 -16.36
N GLY A 435 -5.58 8.37 -15.35
CA GLY A 435 -4.18 8.48 -14.97
C GLY A 435 -3.54 7.11 -14.73
N GLN A 436 -2.30 6.94 -15.20
CA GLN A 436 -1.58 5.69 -14.99
C GLN A 436 -1.05 5.61 -13.55
N ILE A 437 -1.11 4.42 -12.94
CA ILE A 437 -0.47 4.15 -11.65
C ILE A 437 1.03 4.46 -11.72
N VAL A 438 1.52 5.18 -10.72
CA VAL A 438 2.95 5.33 -10.46
C VAL A 438 3.32 4.43 -9.28
N PRO A 439 4.15 3.40 -9.48
CA PRO A 439 4.66 2.57 -8.41
C PRO A 439 5.39 3.38 -7.33
N LEU A 440 5.71 2.76 -6.19
CA LEU A 440 6.48 3.42 -5.14
C LEU A 440 7.75 4.07 -5.71
N SER A 441 7.84 5.38 -5.57
CA SER A 441 8.89 6.20 -6.14
C SER A 441 9.33 7.29 -5.15
N TYR A 442 10.58 7.71 -5.24
CA TYR A 442 11.10 8.93 -4.63
C TYR A 442 11.50 9.97 -5.69
N ASN A 443 11.05 9.77 -6.94
CA ASN A 443 11.15 10.79 -7.98
C ASN A 443 9.97 11.78 -7.84
N TRP A 444 10.17 12.78 -7.02
CA TRP A 444 9.15 13.77 -6.67
C TRP A 444 8.62 14.54 -7.89
N THR A 445 9.49 14.83 -8.83
CA THR A 445 9.10 15.53 -10.08
C THR A 445 8.14 14.67 -10.91
N SER A 446 8.47 13.40 -11.12
CA SER A 446 7.60 12.49 -11.86
C SER A 446 6.24 12.27 -11.17
N LEU A 447 6.25 12.14 -9.84
CA LEU A 447 5.01 12.03 -9.05
C LEU A 447 4.13 13.26 -9.20
N LYS A 448 4.70 14.47 -9.06
CA LYS A 448 3.95 15.73 -9.27
C LYS A 448 3.40 15.85 -10.67
N SER A 449 4.20 15.50 -11.69
CA SER A 449 3.76 15.52 -13.09
C SER A 449 2.60 14.57 -13.31
N ALA A 450 2.63 13.37 -12.73
CA ALA A 450 1.55 12.40 -12.85
C ALA A 450 0.25 12.88 -12.18
N VAL A 451 0.34 13.50 -11.00
CA VAL A 451 -0.83 14.10 -10.33
C VAL A 451 -1.41 15.23 -11.18
N ASN A 452 -0.59 16.11 -11.70
CA ASN A 452 -1.05 17.25 -12.51
C ASN A 452 -1.62 16.82 -13.89
N ALA A 453 -1.30 15.61 -14.34
CA ALA A 453 -1.84 15.02 -15.56
C ALA A 453 -3.16 14.26 -15.36
N MET A 454 -3.69 14.17 -14.13
CA MET A 454 -4.98 13.53 -13.88
C MET A 454 -6.12 14.34 -14.48
N GLU A 455 -6.98 13.68 -15.24
CA GLU A 455 -8.16 14.26 -15.88
C GLU A 455 -9.41 13.48 -15.46
N PRO A 456 -10.47 14.13 -14.98
CA PRO A 456 -11.68 13.44 -14.51
C PRO A 456 -12.34 12.60 -15.60
N THR A 457 -12.59 11.31 -15.30
CA THR A 457 -13.24 10.38 -16.23
C THR A 457 -13.86 9.18 -15.50
N GLY A 458 -15.01 8.73 -15.95
CA GLY A 458 -15.64 7.46 -15.56
C GLY A 458 -16.43 7.44 -14.25
N GLY A 459 -16.98 6.26 -13.96
CA GLY A 459 -17.69 5.94 -12.73
C GLY A 459 -16.76 5.64 -11.55
N THR A 460 -17.33 5.53 -10.35
CA THR A 460 -16.57 5.47 -9.09
C THR A 460 -16.53 4.06 -8.52
N ASN A 461 -15.30 3.53 -8.37
CA ASN A 461 -14.98 2.31 -7.64
C ASN A 461 -13.84 2.58 -6.65
N GLN A 462 -14.18 2.92 -5.43
CA GLN A 462 -13.18 3.17 -4.38
C GLN A 462 -12.47 1.88 -3.95
N ALA A 463 -13.14 0.73 -4.09
CA ALA A 463 -12.60 -0.57 -3.70
C ALA A 463 -11.37 -0.94 -4.54
N ILE A 464 -11.43 -0.74 -5.88
CA ILE A 464 -10.28 -1.02 -6.74
C ILE A 464 -9.12 -0.06 -6.47
N GLY A 465 -9.40 1.22 -6.19
CA GLY A 465 -8.39 2.19 -5.78
C GLY A 465 -7.66 1.74 -4.51
N MET A 466 -8.41 1.30 -3.49
CA MET A 466 -7.87 0.77 -2.25
C MET A 466 -7.08 -0.53 -2.47
N ALA A 467 -7.59 -1.47 -3.27
CA ALA A 467 -6.92 -2.72 -3.58
C ALA A 467 -5.54 -2.49 -4.24
N TRP A 468 -5.47 -1.57 -5.20
CA TRP A 468 -4.20 -1.24 -5.86
C TRP A 468 -3.27 -0.39 -4.99
N ALA A 469 -3.80 0.42 -4.07
CA ALA A 469 -2.98 1.08 -3.05
C ALA A 469 -2.23 0.03 -2.21
N VAL A 470 -2.91 -1.02 -1.79
CA VAL A 470 -2.26 -2.14 -1.08
C VAL A 470 -1.25 -2.87 -1.94
N GLN A 471 -1.61 -3.22 -3.19
CA GLN A 471 -0.69 -3.90 -4.11
C GLN A 471 0.59 -3.09 -4.36
N SER A 472 0.51 -1.76 -4.33
CA SER A 472 1.68 -0.90 -4.47
C SER A 472 2.63 -0.93 -3.26
N LEU A 473 2.14 -1.37 -2.10
CA LEU A 473 2.91 -1.44 -0.86
C LEU A 473 3.51 -2.82 -0.58
N ILE A 474 3.15 -3.84 -1.36
CA ILE A 474 3.64 -5.21 -1.16
C ILE A 474 5.08 -5.32 -1.68
N PRO A 475 6.08 -5.61 -0.82
CA PRO A 475 7.46 -5.77 -1.25
C PRO A 475 7.58 -6.86 -2.33
N ASN A 476 8.32 -6.56 -3.39
CA ASN A 476 8.47 -7.43 -4.57
C ASN A 476 7.15 -7.87 -5.21
N GLY A 477 6.06 -7.12 -4.96
CA GLY A 477 4.74 -7.36 -5.54
C GLY A 477 4.65 -6.95 -7.01
N VAL A 478 3.42 -6.96 -7.54
CA VAL A 478 3.13 -6.70 -8.97
C VAL A 478 3.62 -5.34 -9.50
N LEU A 479 3.78 -4.35 -8.63
CA LEU A 479 4.30 -3.03 -8.96
C LEU A 479 5.78 -2.86 -8.58
N GLY A 480 6.49 -3.94 -8.25
CA GLY A 480 7.92 -3.91 -7.99
C GLY A 480 8.32 -3.05 -6.77
N ALA A 481 7.48 -2.98 -5.75
CA ALA A 481 7.85 -2.25 -4.52
C ALA A 481 9.18 -2.77 -3.97
N PRO A 482 10.08 -1.88 -3.51
CA PRO A 482 11.38 -2.30 -3.00
C PRO A 482 11.28 -3.29 -1.85
N ALA A 483 12.23 -4.22 -1.78
CA ALA A 483 12.38 -5.13 -0.65
C ALA A 483 12.54 -4.34 0.66
N GLU A 484 12.15 -4.94 1.75
CA GLU A 484 12.22 -4.35 3.09
C GLU A 484 13.30 -5.02 3.95
N ASP A 485 14.00 -4.21 4.72
CA ASP A 485 15.01 -4.68 5.65
C ASP A 485 14.37 -5.15 6.96
N ALA A 486 14.76 -6.30 7.46
CA ALA A 486 14.20 -6.90 8.68
C ALA A 486 14.35 -6.01 9.94
N ASN A 487 15.38 -5.16 9.98
CA ASN A 487 15.70 -4.29 11.11
C ASN A 487 15.15 -2.86 10.96
N THR A 488 14.43 -2.60 9.88
CA THR A 488 13.81 -1.30 9.60
C THR A 488 12.31 -1.38 9.89
N THR A 489 11.77 -0.35 10.54
CA THR A 489 10.32 -0.22 10.71
C THR A 489 9.74 0.53 9.52
N TYR A 490 8.75 -0.07 8.87
CA TYR A 490 8.07 0.54 7.73
C TYR A 490 6.68 1.02 8.14
N ASN A 491 6.46 2.32 8.09
CA ASN A 491 5.13 2.90 8.22
C ASN A 491 4.45 2.87 6.84
N ARG A 492 3.45 1.99 6.68
CA ARG A 492 2.66 1.88 5.46
C ARG A 492 1.37 2.67 5.63
N VAL A 493 1.23 3.70 4.82
CA VAL A 493 0.11 4.64 4.88
C VAL A 493 -0.67 4.57 3.58
N ILE A 494 -1.98 4.50 3.68
CA ILE A 494 -2.91 4.60 2.55
C ILE A 494 -3.76 5.83 2.76
N ILE A 495 -3.84 6.69 1.74
CA ILE A 495 -4.72 7.86 1.73
C ILE A 495 -5.70 7.65 0.58
N LEU A 496 -6.96 7.42 0.90
CA LEU A 496 -8.05 7.30 -0.06
C LEU A 496 -8.87 8.59 -0.07
N LEU A 497 -8.91 9.28 -1.20
CA LEU A 497 -9.80 10.43 -1.41
C LEU A 497 -10.82 10.09 -2.48
N SER A 498 -12.09 10.38 -2.20
CA SER A 498 -13.19 10.33 -3.17
C SER A 498 -14.16 11.48 -2.95
N ASP A 499 -14.79 11.93 -4.02
CA ASP A 499 -15.76 13.04 -3.98
C ASP A 499 -17.22 12.58 -3.93
N GLY A 500 -17.46 11.28 -3.93
CA GLY A 500 -18.81 10.75 -3.96
C GLY A 500 -18.93 9.36 -3.36
N LEU A 501 -20.04 8.72 -3.71
CA LEU A 501 -20.34 7.34 -3.37
C LEU A 501 -19.82 6.42 -4.48
N ASN A 502 -19.62 5.14 -4.17
CA ASN A 502 -19.38 4.14 -5.21
C ASN A 502 -20.59 4.09 -6.18
N THR A 503 -20.32 4.01 -7.46
CA THR A 503 -21.37 3.98 -8.48
C THR A 503 -21.23 2.82 -9.45
N GLU A 504 -20.05 2.24 -9.57
CA GLU A 504 -19.77 1.21 -10.55
C GLU A 504 -18.55 0.37 -10.17
N ASP A 505 -18.61 -0.94 -10.42
CA ASP A 505 -17.47 -1.85 -10.31
C ASP A 505 -17.47 -2.84 -11.49
N ARG A 506 -16.76 -3.97 -11.37
CA ARG A 506 -16.74 -5.00 -12.40
C ARG A 506 -18.12 -5.61 -12.65
N TRP A 507 -18.97 -5.67 -11.63
CA TRP A 507 -20.26 -6.38 -11.72
C TRP A 507 -21.40 -5.40 -12.02
N PRO A 508 -22.05 -5.56 -13.20
CA PRO A 508 -23.03 -4.58 -13.66
C PRO A 508 -24.29 -4.50 -12.79
N ASP A 509 -24.60 -5.59 -12.07
CA ASP A 509 -25.75 -5.61 -11.15
C ASP A 509 -25.49 -4.81 -9.86
N TYR A 510 -24.23 -4.42 -9.59
CA TYR A 510 -23.88 -3.67 -8.38
C TYR A 510 -24.01 -2.16 -8.56
N GLY A 511 -23.86 -1.68 -9.77
CA GLY A 511 -24.01 -0.26 -10.08
C GLY A 511 -23.92 0.01 -11.58
N ASN A 512 -24.41 1.19 -11.98
CA ASN A 512 -24.53 1.59 -13.38
C ASN A 512 -23.74 2.85 -13.73
N GLY A 513 -22.82 3.27 -12.88
CA GLY A 513 -22.05 4.49 -13.02
C GLY A 513 -22.74 5.74 -12.45
N SER A 514 -24.04 5.70 -12.19
CA SER A 514 -24.79 6.80 -11.59
C SER A 514 -25.35 6.45 -10.21
N THR A 515 -25.76 5.20 -10.03
CA THR A 515 -26.37 4.71 -8.79
C THR A 515 -25.90 3.28 -8.50
N GLN A 516 -25.84 2.95 -7.22
CA GLN A 516 -25.65 1.58 -6.78
C GLN A 516 -26.96 0.79 -6.82
N ALA A 517 -26.86 -0.54 -6.89
CA ALA A 517 -27.98 -1.43 -6.69
C ALA A 517 -28.47 -1.38 -5.22
N SER A 518 -29.68 -1.89 -5.00
CA SER A 518 -30.24 -1.99 -3.64
C SER A 518 -29.35 -2.82 -2.74
N GLY A 519 -29.11 -2.34 -1.52
CA GLY A 519 -28.23 -3.01 -0.54
C GLY A 519 -26.75 -2.65 -0.65
N ASN A 520 -26.39 -1.69 -1.50
CA ASN A 520 -25.02 -1.14 -1.63
C ASN A 520 -23.94 -2.23 -1.76
N PRO A 521 -24.01 -3.11 -2.77
CA PRO A 521 -23.10 -4.24 -2.87
C PRO A 521 -21.64 -3.82 -3.09
N ILE A 522 -21.37 -2.71 -3.78
CA ILE A 522 -20.01 -2.18 -3.96
C ILE A 522 -19.44 -1.74 -2.61
N ASP A 523 -20.23 -1.02 -1.81
CA ASP A 523 -19.83 -0.61 -0.45
C ASP A 523 -19.57 -1.82 0.44
N ALA A 524 -20.35 -2.88 0.34
CA ALA A 524 -20.14 -4.11 1.10
C ALA A 524 -18.79 -4.77 0.76
N ARG A 525 -18.39 -4.80 -0.53
CA ARG A 525 -17.10 -5.32 -0.98
C ARG A 525 -15.96 -4.45 -0.46
N GLN A 526 -16.08 -3.14 -0.55
CA GLN A 526 -15.10 -2.19 -0.01
C GLN A 526 -14.98 -2.32 1.51
N ALA A 527 -16.09 -2.43 2.23
CA ALA A 527 -16.08 -2.60 3.69
C ALA A 527 -15.34 -3.87 4.10
N LEU A 528 -15.54 -4.97 3.36
CA LEU A 528 -14.82 -6.22 3.59
C LEU A 528 -13.31 -6.05 3.37
N LEU A 529 -12.90 -5.41 2.28
CA LEU A 529 -11.49 -5.09 2.01
C LEU A 529 -10.88 -4.26 3.14
N CYS A 530 -11.55 -3.18 3.54
CA CYS A 530 -11.07 -2.31 4.63
C CYS A 530 -10.95 -3.07 5.96
N SER A 531 -11.92 -3.93 6.28
CA SER A 531 -11.87 -4.78 7.47
C SER A 531 -10.65 -5.72 7.43
N ASN A 532 -10.43 -6.39 6.31
CA ASN A 532 -9.28 -7.28 6.14
C ASN A 532 -7.96 -6.53 6.31
N LEU A 533 -7.82 -5.34 5.73
CA LEU A 533 -6.61 -4.53 5.84
C LEU A 533 -6.35 -4.04 7.26
N LYS A 534 -7.39 -3.58 7.98
CA LYS A 534 -7.25 -3.14 9.37
C LYS A 534 -6.88 -4.28 10.31
N ASN A 535 -7.28 -5.50 10.00
CA ASN A 535 -6.95 -6.69 10.76
C ASN A 535 -5.57 -7.28 10.41
N THR A 536 -4.95 -6.85 9.31
CA THR A 536 -3.61 -7.30 8.92
C THR A 536 -2.56 -6.75 9.88
N LYS A 537 -1.74 -7.64 10.44
CA LYS A 537 -0.70 -7.31 11.41
C LYS A 537 0.69 -7.53 10.83
N ASP A 538 1.66 -6.74 11.30
CA ASP A 538 3.07 -6.97 11.05
C ASP A 538 3.60 -8.13 11.93
N SER A 539 4.85 -8.52 11.74
CA SER A 539 5.49 -9.58 12.52
C SER A 539 5.60 -9.29 14.03
N LYS A 540 5.37 -8.04 14.45
CA LYS A 540 5.37 -7.59 15.84
C LYS A 540 3.96 -7.49 16.43
N GLY A 541 2.92 -7.80 15.64
CA GLY A 541 1.52 -7.73 16.06
C GLY A 541 0.88 -6.34 15.95
N ASN A 542 1.57 -5.34 15.39
CA ASN A 542 1.02 -4.01 15.17
C ASN A 542 0.18 -3.98 13.88
N ALA A 543 -0.74 -3.01 13.76
CA ALA A 543 -1.47 -2.79 12.51
C ALA A 543 -0.47 -2.51 11.37
N MET A 544 -0.59 -3.28 10.28
CA MET A 544 0.33 -3.16 9.13
C MET A 544 0.11 -1.86 8.37
N TYR A 545 -1.13 -1.38 8.30
CA TYR A 545 -1.51 -0.21 7.52
C TYR A 545 -2.13 0.87 8.39
N THR A 546 -1.79 2.13 8.10
CA THR A 546 -2.51 3.31 8.59
C THR A 546 -3.33 3.87 7.43
N ILE A 547 -4.65 3.88 7.57
CA ILE A 547 -5.58 4.27 6.50
C ILE A 547 -6.22 5.60 6.86
N TYR A 548 -6.06 6.59 5.99
CA TYR A 548 -6.79 7.85 5.98
C TYR A 548 -7.82 7.81 4.86
N THR A 549 -9.03 8.29 5.15
CA THR A 549 -10.09 8.41 4.15
C THR A 549 -10.64 9.83 4.14
N ILE A 550 -10.93 10.33 2.94
CA ILE A 550 -11.39 11.71 2.72
C ILE A 550 -12.60 11.65 1.79
N GLN A 551 -13.73 12.17 2.25
CA GLN A 551 -14.92 12.40 1.40
C GLN A 551 -15.05 13.89 1.08
N VAL A 552 -15.08 14.25 -0.20
CA VAL A 552 -15.26 15.63 -0.67
C VAL A 552 -16.70 15.80 -1.12
N ASN A 553 -17.55 16.27 -0.26
CA ASN A 553 -18.99 16.42 -0.49
C ASN A 553 -19.34 17.89 -0.80
N THR A 554 -19.31 18.26 -2.07
CA THR A 554 -19.64 19.60 -2.54
C THR A 554 -21.00 19.67 -3.22
N SER A 555 -21.78 18.60 -3.20
CA SER A 555 -23.10 18.50 -3.85
C SER A 555 -24.15 19.38 -3.16
N SER A 556 -25.12 19.82 -3.92
CA SER A 556 -26.29 20.54 -3.38
C SER A 556 -27.58 19.97 -4.00
N PRO A 557 -28.42 19.27 -3.21
CA PRO A 557 -28.25 18.93 -1.80
C PRO A 557 -27.01 18.05 -1.56
N ALA A 558 -26.47 18.09 -0.32
CA ALA A 558 -25.31 17.32 0.05
C ALA A 558 -25.60 15.81 -0.03
N ASP A 559 -24.63 15.04 -0.54
CA ASP A 559 -24.69 13.59 -0.53
C ASP A 559 -24.64 13.06 0.91
N PRO A 560 -25.16 11.88 1.20
CA PRO A 560 -25.00 11.28 2.52
C PRO A 560 -23.51 11.01 2.83
N THR A 561 -23.17 11.06 4.12
CA THR A 561 -21.86 10.63 4.56
C THR A 561 -21.65 9.16 4.20
N SER A 562 -20.54 8.88 3.51
CA SER A 562 -20.16 7.51 3.15
C SER A 562 -19.75 6.75 4.42
N THR A 563 -20.61 5.87 4.88
CA THR A 563 -20.33 5.01 6.05
C THR A 563 -19.17 4.06 5.76
N VAL A 564 -18.98 3.65 4.50
CA VAL A 564 -17.87 2.79 4.12
C VAL A 564 -16.54 3.53 4.22
N LEU A 565 -16.44 4.78 3.75
CA LEU A 565 -15.23 5.60 3.91
C LEU A 565 -14.94 5.88 5.39
N GLN A 566 -15.98 6.23 6.16
CA GLN A 566 -15.84 6.50 7.59
C GLN A 566 -15.30 5.27 8.34
N ASN A 567 -15.84 4.10 8.05
CA ASN A 567 -15.45 2.85 8.70
C ASN A 567 -14.13 2.28 8.15
N CYS A 568 -13.70 2.68 6.96
CA CYS A 568 -12.44 2.27 6.36
C CYS A 568 -11.23 2.94 7.02
N ALA A 569 -11.38 4.15 7.54
CA ALA A 569 -10.32 4.83 8.28
C ALA A 569 -9.83 3.97 9.46
N SER A 570 -8.52 4.03 9.75
CA SER A 570 -7.91 3.27 10.86
C SER A 570 -8.43 3.69 12.22
N SER A 571 -8.90 4.95 12.35
CA SER A 571 -9.54 5.51 13.54
C SER A 571 -10.39 6.71 13.12
N PRO A 572 -11.37 7.13 13.95
CA PRO A 572 -12.28 8.23 13.59
C PRO A 572 -11.60 9.55 13.24
N ASP A 573 -10.46 9.86 13.85
CA ASP A 573 -9.65 11.04 13.58
C ASP A 573 -8.92 11.00 12.22
N LYS A 574 -8.99 9.88 11.50
CA LYS A 574 -8.42 9.69 10.16
C LYS A 574 -9.46 9.68 9.03
N PHE A 575 -10.72 9.91 9.37
CA PHE A 575 -11.77 10.21 8.41
C PHE A 575 -12.00 11.71 8.34
N TYR A 576 -12.02 12.25 7.14
CA TYR A 576 -12.27 13.67 6.87
C TYR A 576 -13.49 13.82 5.96
N MET A 577 -14.48 14.59 6.43
CA MET A 577 -15.60 15.03 5.63
C MET A 577 -15.37 16.49 5.23
N LEU A 578 -15.25 16.77 3.94
CA LEU A 578 -15.01 18.09 3.40
C LEU A 578 -16.25 18.59 2.66
N THR A 579 -16.68 19.80 2.95
CA THR A 579 -17.86 20.43 2.32
C THR A 579 -17.48 21.46 1.26
N SER A 580 -16.18 21.67 1.04
CA SER A 580 -15.66 22.51 -0.03
C SER A 580 -14.33 21.98 -0.56
N SER A 581 -14.05 22.22 -1.83
CA SER A 581 -12.79 21.83 -2.46
C SER A 581 -11.56 22.50 -1.83
N SER A 582 -11.72 23.72 -1.28
CA SER A 582 -10.63 24.44 -0.60
C SER A 582 -10.11 23.69 0.66
N GLN A 583 -10.97 22.91 1.32
CA GLN A 583 -10.59 22.11 2.47
C GLN A 583 -9.65 20.94 2.11
N ILE A 584 -9.58 20.53 0.85
CA ILE A 584 -8.67 19.46 0.40
C ILE A 584 -7.24 19.84 0.75
N VAL A 585 -6.81 21.06 0.43
CA VAL A 585 -5.43 21.54 0.69
C VAL A 585 -5.11 21.50 2.19
N THR A 586 -6.01 22.04 3.03
CA THR A 586 -5.79 22.08 4.49
C THR A 586 -5.77 20.68 5.10
N THR A 587 -6.58 19.76 4.59
CA THR A 587 -6.62 18.37 5.05
C THR A 587 -5.33 17.63 4.70
N PHE A 588 -4.85 17.75 3.48
CA PHE A 588 -3.57 17.14 3.10
C PHE A 588 -2.39 17.72 3.89
N ASN A 589 -2.40 19.02 4.20
CA ASN A 589 -1.40 19.64 5.08
C ASN A 589 -1.46 19.06 6.51
N SER A 590 -2.65 18.84 7.03
CA SER A 590 -2.83 18.22 8.35
C SER A 590 -2.33 16.77 8.37
N ILE A 591 -2.64 16.00 7.32
CA ILE A 591 -2.14 14.63 7.16
C ILE A 591 -0.62 14.63 7.03
N GLY A 592 -0.03 15.48 6.20
CA GLY A 592 1.43 15.61 6.05
C GLY A 592 2.11 15.91 7.39
N THR A 593 1.54 16.82 8.18
CA THR A 593 2.02 17.12 9.55
C THR A 593 1.91 15.90 10.48
N ALA A 594 0.79 15.17 10.43
CA ALA A 594 0.61 13.96 11.23
C ALA A 594 1.61 12.86 10.85
N LEU A 595 1.86 12.67 9.56
CA LEU A 595 2.86 11.72 9.05
C LEU A 595 4.28 12.11 9.44
N SER A 596 4.61 13.40 9.44
CA SER A 596 5.90 13.91 9.93
C SER A 596 6.13 13.53 11.40
N LYS A 597 5.11 13.70 12.25
CA LYS A 597 5.17 13.29 13.65
C LYS A 597 5.33 11.78 13.82
N LEU A 598 4.66 10.98 12.99
CA LEU A 598 4.72 9.53 13.06
C LEU A 598 6.15 9.00 12.81
N ARG A 599 6.94 9.68 11.98
CA ARG A 599 8.36 9.35 11.73
C ARG A 599 9.25 9.71 12.92
N VAL A 600 8.92 10.78 13.65
CA VAL A 600 9.74 11.31 14.75
C VAL A 600 9.45 10.62 16.09
N ALA A 601 8.26 10.04 16.27
CA ALA A 601 7.77 9.55 17.56
C ALA A 601 8.12 8.07 17.85
N LYS A 602 8.82 7.39 16.98
CA LYS A 602 9.31 6.01 17.16
C LYS A 602 10.83 6.00 17.08
#